data_093dd83aac19f5ee80ba99fe1b126465
#
_entry.id   093dd83aac19f5ee80ba99fe1b126465
#
_cell.length_a   1.000
_cell.length_b   1.000
_cell.length_c   1.000
_cell.angle_alpha   90.00
_cell.angle_beta   90.00
_cell.angle_gamma   90.00
#
_symmetry.space_group_name_H-M   'P 1'
#
loop_
_entity.id
_entity.type
_entity.pdbx_description
1 polymer ?
#
loop_
_entity_poly.entity_id
_entity_poly.type
_entity_poly.pdbx_seq_one_letter_code
_entity_poly.pdbx_strand_id
1 'polypeptide(L)'
;MKIGMIVAMDKELKQLRPLFPENQVIIQKSGIATVNAAIQAVEMIRQYKPDCIISSGCAGGNGDDINLQDVVVSSELTYHDVYCGKAIDETTVYGQVQGLPVRYQADPYLLEKAKLTGAKPGLIVTGDWFVDSKDKMREIVSHFPEA
;
A
#
# COMPACT_ATOMS: atom_id res chain seq x y z
N MET A 1 4.09 -5.17 -21.55
CA MET A 1 3.57 -4.42 -20.41
C MET A 1 4.75 -3.78 -19.69
N LYS A 2 4.71 -2.47 -19.53
CA LYS A 2 5.72 -1.67 -18.84
C LYS A 2 5.26 -1.43 -17.40
N ILE A 3 6.02 -1.89 -16.45
CA ILE A 3 5.64 -1.83 -15.04
C ILE A 3 6.40 -0.70 -14.34
N GLY A 4 5.70 0.17 -13.67
CA GLY A 4 6.26 1.09 -12.68
C GLY A 4 6.21 0.46 -11.29
N MET A 5 7.30 0.50 -10.56
CA MET A 5 7.35 0.05 -9.17
C MET A 5 7.83 1.18 -8.27
N ILE A 6 7.10 1.45 -7.22
CA ILE A 6 7.44 2.48 -6.23
C ILE A 6 7.79 1.78 -4.92
N VAL A 7 8.91 2.18 -4.34
CA VAL A 7 9.39 1.73 -3.02
C VAL A 7 9.69 2.93 -2.15
N ALA A 8 9.52 2.80 -0.84
CA ALA A 8 9.73 3.92 0.07
C ALA A 8 11.20 4.15 0.45
N MET A 9 12.02 3.10 0.52
CA MET A 9 13.33 3.15 1.13
C MET A 9 14.45 2.62 0.22
N ASP A 10 15.67 3.10 0.46
CA ASP A 10 16.87 2.63 -0.25
C ASP A 10 17.15 1.14 -0.05
N LYS A 11 16.80 0.59 1.12
CA LYS A 11 16.97 -0.84 1.40
C LYS A 11 16.10 -1.69 0.48
N GLU A 12 14.85 -1.30 0.27
CA GLU A 12 13.91 -1.95 -0.63
C GLU A 12 14.37 -1.84 -2.08
N LEU A 13 14.76 -0.63 -2.49
CA LEU A 13 15.28 -0.37 -3.84
C LEU A 13 16.49 -1.25 -4.17
N LYS A 14 17.46 -1.32 -3.26
CA LYS A 14 18.70 -2.10 -3.47
C LYS A 14 18.43 -3.60 -3.60
N GLN A 15 17.42 -4.12 -2.92
CA GLN A 15 17.05 -5.54 -3.00
C GLN A 15 16.30 -5.88 -4.28
N LEU A 16 15.41 -4.99 -4.72
CA LEU A 16 14.53 -5.26 -5.86
C LEU A 16 15.21 -4.98 -7.21
N ARG A 17 15.99 -3.90 -7.32
CA ARG A 17 16.58 -3.49 -8.60
C ARG A 17 17.37 -4.58 -9.32
N PRO A 18 18.20 -5.40 -8.67
CA PRO A 18 18.93 -6.46 -9.35
C PRO A 18 18.07 -7.61 -9.89
N LEU A 19 16.82 -7.72 -9.43
CA LEU A 19 15.92 -8.81 -9.78
C LEU A 19 15.16 -8.56 -11.10
N PHE A 20 15.16 -7.31 -11.57
CA PHE A 20 14.34 -6.91 -12.72
C PHE A 20 15.19 -6.25 -13.81
N PRO A 21 14.95 -6.60 -15.08
CA PRO A 21 15.55 -5.90 -16.22
C PRO A 21 15.03 -4.45 -16.29
N GLU A 22 15.92 -3.47 -16.42
CA GLU A 22 15.56 -2.04 -16.43
C GLU A 22 14.60 -1.63 -17.56
N ASN A 23 14.57 -2.38 -18.64
CA ASN A 23 13.68 -2.12 -19.77
C ASN A 23 12.25 -2.65 -19.57
N GLN A 24 12.01 -3.47 -18.55
CA GLN A 24 10.69 -4.04 -18.27
C GLN A 24 10.05 -3.45 -17.01
N VAL A 25 10.83 -3.22 -15.97
CA VAL A 25 10.37 -2.68 -14.69
C VAL A 25 11.17 -1.45 -14.32
N ILE A 26 10.49 -0.33 -14.18
CA ILE A 26 11.05 0.94 -13.74
C ILE A 26 10.84 1.05 -12.24
N ILE A 27 11.89 0.93 -11.46
CA ILE A 27 11.80 1.01 -10.00
C ILE A 27 12.30 2.37 -9.53
N GLN A 28 11.46 3.09 -8.80
CA GLN A 28 11.78 4.41 -8.24
C GLN A 28 11.51 4.47 -6.73
N LYS A 29 12.37 5.20 -6.03
CA LYS A 29 12.17 5.48 -4.62
C LYS A 29 11.33 6.74 -4.45
N SER A 30 10.25 6.65 -3.68
CA SER A 30 9.44 7.81 -3.33
C SER A 30 9.96 8.56 -2.11
N GLY A 31 10.55 7.88 -1.15
CA GLY A 31 10.61 8.31 0.24
C GLY A 31 9.39 7.81 1.01
N ILE A 32 9.43 7.99 2.33
CA ILE A 32 8.39 7.55 3.26
C ILE A 32 7.23 8.55 3.25
N ALA A 33 6.04 8.09 3.59
CA ALA A 33 4.79 8.84 3.74
C ALA A 33 4.01 9.10 2.45
N THR A 34 2.72 9.39 2.63
CA THR A 34 1.72 9.40 1.55
C THR A 34 1.97 10.49 0.52
N VAL A 35 2.40 11.70 0.95
CA VAL A 35 2.72 12.80 0.04
C VAL A 35 3.88 12.45 -0.89
N ASN A 36 4.95 11.86 -0.36
CA ASN A 36 6.09 11.44 -1.17
C ASN A 36 5.70 10.36 -2.18
N ALA A 37 4.89 9.39 -1.75
CA ALA A 37 4.37 8.34 -2.63
C ALA A 37 3.53 8.93 -3.77
N ALA A 38 2.66 9.89 -3.48
CA ALA A 38 1.82 10.56 -4.47
C ALA A 38 2.64 11.36 -5.50
N ILE A 39 3.63 12.14 -5.03
CA ILE A 39 4.53 12.88 -5.91
C ILE A 39 5.26 11.91 -6.86
N GLN A 40 5.84 10.85 -6.30
CA GLN A 40 6.57 9.88 -7.10
C GLN A 40 5.68 9.15 -8.10
N ALA A 41 4.43 8.83 -7.74
CA ALA A 41 3.46 8.23 -8.66
C ALA A 41 3.16 9.16 -9.84
N VAL A 42 2.93 10.44 -9.58
CA VAL A 42 2.70 11.44 -10.64
C VAL A 42 3.92 11.57 -11.55
N GLU A 43 5.13 11.66 -10.99
CA GLU A 43 6.36 11.74 -11.78
C GLU A 43 6.56 10.49 -12.64
N MET A 44 6.33 9.30 -12.06
CA MET A 44 6.42 8.04 -12.80
C MET A 44 5.45 7.98 -13.97
N ILE A 45 4.19 8.39 -13.77
CA ILE A 45 3.18 8.43 -14.84
C ILE A 45 3.61 9.39 -15.95
N ARG A 46 4.06 10.59 -15.59
CA ARG A 46 4.45 11.63 -16.56
C ARG A 46 5.68 11.24 -17.37
N GLN A 47 6.70 10.73 -16.69
CA GLN A 47 8.00 10.48 -17.30
C GLN A 47 8.04 9.16 -18.07
N TYR A 48 7.45 8.11 -17.50
CA TYR A 48 7.63 6.76 -18.01
C TYR A 48 6.38 6.17 -18.66
N LYS A 49 5.19 6.68 -18.35
CA LYS A 49 3.90 6.22 -18.87
C LYS A 49 3.78 4.68 -18.76
N PRO A 50 3.88 4.12 -17.54
CA PRO A 50 3.76 2.68 -17.34
C PRO A 50 2.33 2.23 -17.60
N ASP A 51 2.16 0.95 -17.96
CA ASP A 51 0.85 0.31 -18.10
C ASP A 51 0.20 0.06 -16.75
N CYS A 52 1.01 -0.16 -15.70
CA CYS A 52 0.55 -0.29 -14.32
C CYS A 52 1.61 0.19 -13.34
N ILE A 53 1.18 0.49 -12.11
CA ILE A 53 2.05 0.84 -10.99
C ILE A 53 1.84 -0.16 -9.85
N ILE A 54 2.95 -0.64 -9.28
CA ILE A 54 2.99 -1.50 -8.10
C ILE A 54 3.69 -0.72 -6.99
N SER A 55 3.05 -0.56 -5.86
CA SER A 55 3.70 -0.14 -4.61
C SER A 55 4.22 -1.37 -3.89
N SER A 56 5.50 -1.39 -3.57
CA SER A 56 6.16 -2.54 -2.92
C SER A 56 6.98 -2.07 -1.74
N GLY A 57 6.98 -2.82 -0.65
CA GLY A 57 7.73 -2.48 0.55
C GLY A 57 7.48 -3.45 1.69
N CYS A 58 7.95 -3.07 2.87
CA CYS A 58 7.71 -3.81 4.10
C CYS A 58 6.54 -3.21 4.87
N ALA A 59 5.74 -4.04 5.50
CA ALA A 59 4.63 -3.63 6.36
C ALA A 59 4.66 -4.41 7.67
N GLY A 60 4.04 -3.86 8.70
CA GLY A 60 3.67 -4.63 9.89
C GLY A 60 2.51 -5.55 9.57
N GLY A 61 2.51 -6.75 10.11
CA GLY A 61 1.40 -7.68 9.98
C GLY A 61 0.64 -7.80 11.30
N ASN A 62 -0.65 -8.04 11.20
CA ASN A 62 -1.51 -8.38 12.32
C ASN A 62 -2.31 -9.63 11.97
N GLY A 63 -2.59 -10.43 13.00
CA GLY A 63 -3.36 -11.67 12.87
C GLY A 63 -2.52 -12.93 13.02
N ASP A 64 -3.22 -14.00 13.35
CA ASP A 64 -2.61 -15.32 13.61
C ASP A 64 -2.10 -15.99 12.34
N ASP A 65 -2.59 -15.55 11.19
CA ASP A 65 -2.28 -16.12 9.88
C ASP A 65 -1.10 -15.45 9.16
N ILE A 66 -0.54 -14.37 9.72
CA ILE A 66 0.57 -13.62 9.13
C ILE A 66 1.85 -13.87 9.92
N ASN A 67 2.84 -14.41 9.24
CA ASN A 67 4.16 -14.69 9.79
C ASN A 67 5.20 -13.72 9.24
N LEU A 68 6.33 -13.62 9.95
CA LEU A 68 7.47 -12.87 9.45
C LEU A 68 7.92 -13.42 8.09
N GLN A 69 8.13 -12.53 7.12
CA GLN A 69 8.48 -12.81 5.73
C GLN A 69 7.33 -13.33 4.84
N ASP A 70 6.11 -13.40 5.35
CA ASP A 70 4.97 -13.62 4.46
C ASP A 70 4.84 -12.48 3.45
N VAL A 71 4.40 -12.81 2.26
CA VAL A 71 4.07 -11.84 1.22
C VAL A 71 2.57 -11.60 1.22
N VAL A 72 2.18 -10.36 1.45
CA VAL A 72 0.78 -9.93 1.38
C VAL A 72 0.57 -9.11 0.12
N VAL A 73 -0.50 -9.41 -0.62
CA VAL A 73 -0.97 -8.60 -1.74
C VAL A 73 -2.27 -7.90 -1.35
N SER A 74 -2.33 -6.60 -1.58
CA SER A 74 -3.53 -5.84 -1.30
C SER A 74 -4.69 -6.32 -2.16
N SER A 75 -5.81 -6.69 -1.53
CA SER A 75 -7.11 -6.77 -2.19
C SER A 75 -7.81 -5.41 -2.19
N GLU A 76 -7.63 -4.68 -1.10
CA GLU A 76 -8.16 -3.34 -0.86
C GLU A 76 -7.16 -2.52 -0.06
N LEU A 77 -7.25 -1.19 -0.22
CA LEU A 77 -6.50 -0.23 0.59
C LEU A 77 -7.46 0.76 1.25
N THR A 78 -7.11 1.21 2.46
CA THR A 78 -7.79 2.30 3.14
C THR A 78 -6.80 3.09 4.01
N TYR A 79 -7.19 4.29 4.44
CA TYR A 79 -6.38 5.05 5.39
C TYR A 79 -6.67 4.61 6.83
N HIS A 80 -5.63 4.51 7.65
CA HIS A 80 -5.79 4.22 9.08
C HIS A 80 -5.73 5.46 9.97
N ASP A 81 -5.45 6.63 9.42
CA ASP A 81 -5.24 7.87 10.15
C ASP A 81 -6.13 9.02 9.69
N VAL A 82 -7.10 8.74 8.83
CA VAL A 82 -8.10 9.73 8.42
C VAL A 82 -9.34 9.62 9.31
N TYR A 83 -9.56 10.63 10.13
CA TYR A 83 -10.70 10.69 11.02
C TYR A 83 -10.98 12.12 11.44
N CYS A 84 -12.24 12.53 11.39
CA CYS A 84 -12.68 13.89 11.72
C CYS A 84 -13.26 14.02 13.15
N GLY A 85 -13.06 13.00 14.02
CA GLY A 85 -13.59 12.97 15.39
C GLY A 85 -15.06 12.56 15.49
N LYS A 86 -15.89 12.95 14.53
CA LYS A 86 -17.26 12.50 14.29
C LYS A 86 -17.56 12.57 12.80
N ALA A 87 -18.53 11.81 12.36
CA ALA A 87 -18.95 11.86 10.97
C ALA A 87 -19.30 13.30 10.56
N ILE A 88 -18.79 13.74 9.41
CA ILE A 88 -19.16 15.03 8.81
C ILE A 88 -20.58 14.97 8.26
N ASP A 89 -20.97 13.81 7.82
CA ASP A 89 -22.30 13.45 7.35
C ASP A 89 -22.60 11.99 7.73
N GLU A 90 -23.82 11.52 7.46
CA GLU A 90 -24.25 10.15 7.81
C GLU A 90 -23.50 9.05 7.07
N THR A 91 -22.73 9.40 6.04
CA THR A 91 -22.04 8.46 5.14
C THR A 91 -20.54 8.41 5.34
N THR A 92 -19.93 9.42 5.99
CA THR A 92 -18.49 9.48 6.21
C THR A 92 -18.09 8.63 7.40
N VAL A 93 -17.22 7.64 7.17
CA VAL A 93 -16.74 6.69 8.18
C VAL A 93 -15.25 6.84 8.44
N TYR A 94 -14.75 6.18 9.48
CA TYR A 94 -13.32 6.15 9.80
C TYR A 94 -12.50 5.59 8.63
N GLY A 95 -11.36 6.22 8.32
CA GLY A 95 -10.52 5.89 7.17
C GLY A 95 -10.94 6.55 5.85
N GLN A 96 -12.08 7.24 5.83
CA GLN A 96 -12.60 7.89 4.63
C GLN A 96 -12.25 9.36 4.55
N VAL A 97 -11.63 9.78 3.45
CA VAL A 97 -11.58 11.20 3.06
C VAL A 97 -12.96 11.58 2.53
N GLN A 98 -13.55 12.64 3.04
CA GLN A 98 -14.90 13.08 2.63
C GLN A 98 -15.00 13.23 1.10
N GLY A 99 -16.05 12.67 0.53
CA GLY A 99 -16.30 12.71 -0.91
C GLY A 99 -15.47 11.71 -1.74
N LEU A 100 -14.62 10.91 -1.09
CA LEU A 100 -13.85 9.85 -1.75
C LEU A 100 -14.29 8.45 -1.26
N PRO A 101 -13.95 7.39 -1.99
CA PRO A 101 -14.19 6.02 -1.54
C PRO A 101 -13.53 5.74 -0.17
N VAL A 102 -14.18 4.96 0.68
CA VAL A 102 -13.58 4.48 1.94
C VAL A 102 -12.51 3.42 1.68
N ARG A 103 -12.68 2.64 0.62
CA ARG A 103 -11.74 1.60 0.21
C ARG A 103 -11.42 1.70 -1.28
N TYR A 104 -10.16 1.50 -1.59
CA TYR A 104 -9.64 1.49 -2.95
C TYR A 104 -9.32 0.06 -3.34
N GLN A 105 -9.98 -0.43 -4.39
CA GLN A 105 -9.78 -1.78 -4.89
C GLN A 105 -8.45 -1.91 -5.60
N ALA A 106 -7.76 -3.02 -5.37
CA ALA A 106 -6.59 -3.37 -6.18
C ALA A 106 -7.00 -3.71 -7.62
N ASP A 107 -6.05 -3.59 -8.55
CA ASP A 107 -6.27 -4.06 -9.91
C ASP A 107 -6.52 -5.57 -9.90
N PRO A 108 -7.66 -6.06 -10.42
CA PRO A 108 -8.04 -7.47 -10.32
C PRO A 108 -7.08 -8.39 -11.07
N TYR A 109 -6.51 -7.96 -12.18
CA TYR A 109 -5.55 -8.75 -12.94
C TYR A 109 -4.24 -8.94 -12.17
N LEU A 110 -3.70 -7.87 -11.60
CA LEU A 110 -2.47 -7.93 -10.80
C LEU A 110 -2.68 -8.72 -9.52
N LEU A 111 -3.83 -8.56 -8.85
CA LEU A 111 -4.20 -9.33 -7.67
C LEU A 111 -4.20 -10.84 -7.95
N GLU A 112 -4.87 -11.28 -9.02
CA GLU A 112 -4.89 -12.70 -9.38
C GLU A 112 -3.50 -13.22 -9.74
N LYS A 113 -2.66 -12.44 -10.41
CA LYS A 113 -1.27 -12.83 -10.70
C LYS A 113 -0.43 -12.97 -9.43
N ALA A 114 -0.60 -12.07 -8.46
CA ALA A 114 0.10 -12.14 -7.19
C ALA A 114 -0.33 -13.38 -6.37
N LYS A 115 -1.61 -13.71 -6.32
CA LYS A 115 -2.10 -14.93 -5.66
C LYS A 115 -1.45 -16.20 -6.18
N LEU A 116 -1.17 -16.28 -7.50
CA LEU A 116 -0.50 -17.44 -8.10
C LEU A 116 0.93 -17.64 -7.58
N THR A 117 1.55 -16.64 -6.99
CA THR A 117 2.88 -16.74 -6.36
C THR A 117 2.84 -17.21 -4.91
N GLY A 118 1.66 -17.44 -4.35
CA GLY A 118 1.46 -17.77 -2.95
C GLY A 118 1.28 -16.55 -2.03
N ALA A 119 1.19 -15.33 -2.59
CA ALA A 119 0.92 -14.14 -1.81
C ALA A 119 -0.48 -14.19 -1.20
N LYS A 120 -0.59 -13.82 0.07
CA LYS A 120 -1.86 -13.79 0.81
C LYS A 120 -2.62 -12.51 0.47
N PRO A 121 -3.87 -12.59 -0.01
CA PRO A 121 -4.67 -11.39 -0.20
C PRO A 121 -5.15 -10.84 1.14
N GLY A 122 -5.16 -9.52 1.29
CA GLY A 122 -5.64 -8.88 2.50
C GLY A 122 -5.88 -7.39 2.34
N LEU A 123 -6.55 -6.80 3.33
CA LEU A 123 -6.65 -5.35 3.45
C LEU A 123 -5.28 -4.81 3.86
N ILE A 124 -4.78 -3.82 3.13
CA ILE A 124 -3.62 -3.05 3.55
C ILE A 124 -4.09 -1.65 3.95
N VAL A 125 -3.79 -1.26 5.19
CA VAL A 125 -4.07 0.08 5.68
C VAL A 125 -2.83 0.97 5.54
N THR A 126 -3.02 2.23 5.23
CA THR A 126 -1.93 3.20 5.03
C THR A 126 -2.19 4.50 5.78
N GLY A 127 -1.13 5.21 6.11
CA GLY A 127 -1.19 6.52 6.75
C GLY A 127 0.21 7.08 7.01
N ASP A 128 0.26 8.26 7.61
CA ASP A 128 1.52 8.94 7.92
C ASP A 128 2.01 8.68 9.36
N TRP A 129 1.29 7.87 10.15
CA TRP A 129 1.82 7.39 11.42
C TRP A 129 2.84 6.28 11.19
N PHE A 130 3.95 6.36 11.88
CA PHE A 130 4.83 5.21 12.00
C PHE A 130 4.30 4.29 13.12
N VAL A 131 3.90 3.07 12.77
CA VAL A 131 3.33 2.09 13.69
C VAL A 131 4.46 1.34 14.38
N ASP A 132 4.94 1.90 15.49
CA ASP A 132 6.11 1.44 16.24
C ASP A 132 5.76 0.83 17.61
N SER A 133 4.48 0.72 17.93
CA SER A 133 4.01 0.21 19.22
C SER A 133 2.79 -0.68 19.09
N LYS A 134 2.62 -1.56 20.07
CA LYS A 134 1.43 -2.42 20.17
C LYS A 134 0.14 -1.63 20.37
N ASP A 135 0.23 -0.46 20.99
CA ASP A 135 -0.96 0.37 21.24
C ASP A 135 -1.47 1.00 19.94
N LYS A 136 -0.58 1.54 19.11
CA LYS A 136 -0.93 2.01 17.77
C LYS A 136 -1.51 0.89 16.89
N MET A 137 -0.92 -0.30 16.96
CA MET A 137 -1.45 -1.46 16.23
C MET A 137 -2.86 -1.82 16.73
N ARG A 138 -3.09 -1.85 18.06
CA ARG A 138 -4.42 -2.13 18.61
C ARG A 138 -5.46 -1.10 18.18
N GLU A 139 -5.08 0.17 18.13
CA GLU A 139 -5.95 1.24 17.66
C GLU A 139 -6.37 0.99 16.19
N ILE A 140 -5.40 0.72 15.31
CA ILE A 140 -5.68 0.40 13.91
C ILE A 140 -6.61 -0.83 13.80
N VAL A 141 -6.28 -1.92 14.48
CA VAL A 141 -7.06 -3.16 14.45
C VAL A 141 -8.46 -2.99 15.03
N SER A 142 -8.66 -2.06 15.98
CA SER A 142 -10.01 -1.76 16.49
C SER A 142 -10.95 -1.19 15.44
N HIS A 143 -10.40 -0.53 14.41
CA HIS A 143 -11.15 0.01 13.28
C HIS A 143 -11.13 -0.91 12.05
N PHE A 144 -10.06 -1.68 11.90
CA PHE A 144 -9.81 -2.56 10.75
C PHE A 144 -9.36 -3.94 11.24
N PRO A 145 -10.25 -4.76 11.80
CA PRO A 145 -9.89 -6.07 12.35
C PRO A 145 -9.37 -7.05 11.31
N GLU A 146 -9.62 -6.80 10.04
CA GLU A 146 -9.16 -7.61 8.91
C GLU A 146 -7.82 -7.15 8.30
N ALA A 147 -7.19 -6.09 8.85
CA ALA A 147 -5.92 -5.52 8.33
C ALA A 147 -4.69 -6.26 8.83
#